data_20bf2c5845b1efb6e715994f83d820fb
#
_entry.id   20bf2c5845b1efb6e715994f83d820fb
#
_cell.length_a   1.000
_cell.length_b   1.000
_cell.length_c   1.000
_cell.angle_alpha   90.00
_cell.angle_beta   90.00
_cell.angle_gamma   90.00
#
_symmetry.space_group_name_H-M   'P 1'
#
loop_
_entity.id
_entity.type
_entity.pdbx_description
1 polymer ?
#
loop_
_entity_poly.entity_id
_entity_poly.type
_entity_poly.pdbx_seq_one_letter_code
_entity_poly.pdbx_strand_id
1 'polypeptide(L)'
;MVILFVEGTADDTNGDLRNGFATLLGKTLKGRMPRIVMGDSREQTIKKFQNEKRTTKKFLLIDLDAPKEKRTEVLYELKLQDAEANTFFMIQETEAWFLSQPQLLDEFFGEAISTKIPDRDPQDISKPNKELQKWTRQSPKGKYYKVRHAVELLKKLDAEKLRNDFPDVNQLILTLTHANANL
;
A
#
# COMPACT_ATOMS: atom_id res chain seq x y z
N MET A 1 5.58 -21.87 0.85
CA MET A 1 6.04 -20.48 1.20
C MET A 1 5.20 -19.47 0.43
N VAL A 2 4.59 -18.50 1.10
CA VAL A 2 3.85 -17.40 0.48
C VAL A 2 4.77 -16.20 0.32
N ILE A 3 4.76 -15.54 -0.84
CA ILE A 3 5.56 -14.34 -1.12
C ILE A 3 4.64 -13.21 -1.55
N LEU A 4 4.80 -12.04 -0.96
CA LEU A 4 4.15 -10.79 -1.36
C LEU A 4 5.21 -9.83 -1.91
N PHE A 5 5.10 -9.49 -3.19
CA PHE A 5 5.91 -8.46 -3.84
C PHE A 5 5.19 -7.12 -3.69
N VAL A 6 5.89 -6.11 -3.18
CA VAL A 6 5.31 -4.80 -2.91
C VAL A 6 6.14 -3.73 -3.60
N GLU A 7 5.46 -2.80 -4.27
CA GLU A 7 6.09 -1.60 -4.82
C GLU A 7 6.62 -0.70 -3.71
N GLY A 8 7.83 -0.20 -3.89
CA GLY A 8 8.51 0.69 -2.96
C GLY A 8 9.91 0.20 -2.62
N THR A 9 10.68 1.09 -2.04
CA THR A 9 12.09 0.84 -1.73
C THR A 9 12.26 0.17 -0.37
N ALA A 10 13.28 -0.69 -0.27
CA ALA A 10 13.86 -1.15 0.98
C ALA A 10 15.19 -0.41 1.17
N ASP A 11 15.11 0.86 1.55
CA ASP A 11 16.29 1.68 1.82
C ASP A 11 16.52 1.75 3.33
N ASP A 12 17.55 1.07 3.81
CA ASP A 12 17.90 1.01 5.23
C ASP A 12 18.30 2.39 5.81
N THR A 13 18.65 3.34 4.95
CA THR A 13 19.09 4.69 5.38
C THR A 13 17.92 5.67 5.58
N ASN A 14 16.83 5.49 4.84
CA ASN A 14 15.67 6.41 4.85
C ASN A 14 14.38 5.78 5.41
N GLY A 15 14.42 4.52 5.78
CA GLY A 15 13.31 3.76 6.33
C GLY A 15 12.96 2.53 5.48
N ASP A 16 12.69 1.44 6.16
CA ASP A 16 12.31 0.17 5.54
C ASP A 16 10.79 0.06 5.43
N LEU A 17 10.24 0.37 4.25
CA LEU A 17 8.81 0.20 3.94
C LEU A 17 8.33 -1.23 4.19
N ARG A 18 9.19 -2.24 4.03
CA ARG A 18 8.89 -3.64 4.37
C ARG A 18 8.41 -3.78 5.81
N ASN A 19 9.08 -3.10 6.74
CA ASN A 19 8.70 -3.12 8.16
C ASN A 19 7.33 -2.46 8.38
N GLY A 20 7.03 -1.37 7.67
CA GLY A 20 5.71 -0.72 7.68
C GLY A 20 4.59 -1.68 7.23
N PHE A 21 4.76 -2.30 6.06
CA PHE A 21 3.80 -3.28 5.53
C PHE A 21 3.70 -4.53 6.42
N ALA A 22 4.82 -5.04 6.93
CA ALA A 22 4.80 -6.20 7.83
C ALA A 22 4.02 -5.90 9.11
N THR A 23 4.21 -4.72 9.70
CA THR A 23 3.47 -4.31 10.90
C THR A 23 1.98 -4.15 10.60
N LEU A 24 1.62 -3.51 9.49
CA LEU A 24 0.23 -3.32 9.09
C LEU A 24 -0.49 -4.66 8.86
N LEU A 25 0.11 -5.53 8.04
CA LEU A 25 -0.45 -6.84 7.74
C LEU A 25 -0.53 -7.74 8.98
N GLY A 26 0.46 -7.65 9.88
CA GLY A 26 0.49 -8.42 11.12
C GLY A 26 -0.66 -8.13 12.08
N LYS A 27 -1.36 -6.98 11.92
CA LYS A 27 -2.54 -6.65 12.72
C LYS A 27 -3.77 -7.48 12.35
N THR A 28 -3.83 -7.99 11.13
CA THR A 28 -5.01 -8.66 10.58
C THR A 28 -4.77 -10.08 10.11
N LEU A 29 -3.55 -10.42 9.68
CA LEU A 29 -3.22 -11.77 9.24
C LEU A 29 -3.16 -12.72 10.42
N LYS A 30 -3.95 -13.78 10.33
CA LYS A 30 -3.85 -14.93 11.26
C LYS A 30 -2.89 -15.96 10.68
N GLY A 31 -1.88 -16.35 11.44
CA GLY A 31 -0.91 -17.37 11.05
C GLY A 31 0.43 -16.80 10.57
N ARG A 32 1.04 -17.47 9.59
CA ARG A 32 2.37 -17.07 9.10
C ARG A 32 2.30 -15.81 8.24
N MET A 33 3.22 -14.90 8.48
CA MET A 33 3.40 -13.74 7.60
C MET A 33 3.99 -14.19 6.25
N PRO A 34 3.53 -13.62 5.12
CA PRO A 34 4.20 -13.83 3.85
C PRO A 34 5.62 -13.25 3.90
N ARG A 35 6.52 -13.81 3.11
CA ARG A 35 7.78 -13.14 2.83
C ARG A 35 7.51 -11.89 1.99
N ILE A 36 7.71 -10.71 2.55
CA ILE A 36 7.55 -9.45 1.83
C ILE A 36 8.86 -9.14 1.07
N VAL A 37 8.74 -8.89 -0.22
CA VAL A 37 9.84 -8.52 -1.12
C VAL A 37 9.55 -7.15 -1.69
N MET A 38 10.34 -6.16 -1.31
CA MET A 38 10.26 -4.82 -1.88
C MET A 38 10.84 -4.82 -3.29
N GLY A 39 10.10 -4.23 -4.22
CA GLY A 39 10.43 -4.30 -5.64
C GLY A 39 11.16 -3.07 -6.20
N ASP A 40 11.21 -1.99 -5.44
CA ASP A 40 11.61 -0.64 -5.84
C ASP A 40 10.54 0.04 -6.74
N SER A 41 10.78 0.21 -8.02
CA SER A 41 9.76 0.74 -8.94
C SER A 41 8.71 -0.33 -9.30
N ARG A 42 7.57 0.12 -9.82
CA ARG A 42 6.50 -0.78 -10.31
C ARG A 42 7.02 -1.81 -11.32
N GLU A 43 7.81 -1.38 -12.30
CA GLU A 43 8.37 -2.27 -13.32
C GLU A 43 9.29 -3.33 -12.71
N GLN A 44 10.17 -2.94 -11.80
CA GLN A 44 11.07 -3.88 -11.13
C GLN A 44 10.31 -4.84 -10.23
N THR A 45 9.26 -4.36 -9.55
CA THR A 45 8.38 -5.19 -8.72
C THR A 45 7.68 -6.26 -9.54
N ILE A 46 7.09 -5.88 -10.68
CA ILE A 46 6.46 -6.80 -11.62
C ILE A 46 7.47 -7.82 -12.16
N LYS A 47 8.65 -7.37 -12.55
CA LYS A 47 9.73 -8.25 -13.03
C LYS A 47 10.15 -9.27 -11.97
N LYS A 48 10.33 -8.86 -10.71
CA LYS A 48 10.64 -9.74 -9.59
C LYS A 48 9.52 -10.77 -9.38
N PHE A 49 8.26 -10.34 -9.41
CA PHE A 49 7.09 -11.19 -9.29
C PHE A 49 7.01 -12.23 -10.42
N GLN A 50 7.15 -11.82 -11.68
CA GLN A 50 7.09 -12.71 -12.84
C GLN A 50 8.22 -13.75 -12.83
N ASN A 51 9.43 -13.36 -12.43
CA ASN A 51 10.61 -14.22 -12.41
C ASN A 51 10.66 -15.19 -11.22
N GLU A 52 9.81 -15.04 -10.20
CA GLU A 52 9.75 -15.95 -9.06
C GLU A 52 9.20 -17.31 -9.50
N LYS A 53 9.99 -18.38 -9.40
CA LYS A 53 9.67 -19.74 -9.81
C LYS A 53 9.58 -20.74 -8.64
N ARG A 54 10.00 -20.34 -7.44
CA ARG A 54 10.06 -21.24 -6.26
C ARG A 54 8.71 -21.54 -5.66
N THR A 55 7.69 -20.74 -5.98
CA THR A 55 6.33 -20.94 -5.49
C THR A 55 5.29 -20.37 -6.45
N THR A 56 4.14 -21.01 -6.49
CA THR A 56 2.95 -20.46 -7.15
C THR A 56 2.14 -19.53 -6.24
N LYS A 57 2.36 -19.61 -4.91
CA LYS A 57 1.71 -18.75 -3.91
C LYS A 57 2.46 -17.42 -3.81
N LYS A 58 2.43 -16.66 -4.89
CA LYS A 58 3.05 -15.34 -5.01
C LYS A 58 2.00 -14.31 -5.38
N PHE A 59 2.06 -13.16 -4.73
CA PHE A 59 1.11 -12.07 -4.84
C PHE A 59 1.83 -10.75 -5.09
N LEU A 60 1.15 -9.83 -5.76
CA LEU A 60 1.67 -8.53 -6.16
C LEU A 60 0.79 -7.43 -5.56
N LEU A 61 1.41 -6.42 -4.94
CA LEU A 61 0.76 -5.21 -4.44
C LEU A 61 1.53 -4.00 -4.98
N ILE A 62 0.87 -3.21 -5.84
CA ILE A 62 1.47 -2.06 -6.53
C ILE A 62 0.53 -0.85 -6.51
N ASP A 63 1.07 0.36 -6.64
CA ASP A 63 0.27 1.56 -6.85
C ASP A 63 -0.49 1.45 -8.19
N LEU A 64 -1.77 1.81 -8.22
CA LEU A 64 -2.54 1.84 -9.46
C LEU A 64 -2.17 3.06 -10.32
N ASP A 65 -1.79 4.17 -9.70
CA ASP A 65 -1.54 5.49 -10.30
C ASP A 65 -2.73 6.02 -11.13
N ALA A 66 -3.92 5.54 -10.85
CA ALA A 66 -5.15 5.84 -11.56
C ALA A 66 -6.37 5.64 -10.64
N PRO A 67 -7.55 6.18 -10.99
CA PRO A 67 -8.78 5.86 -10.29
C PRO A 67 -9.17 4.38 -10.51
N LYS A 68 -9.96 3.83 -9.59
CA LYS A 68 -10.32 2.39 -9.54
C LYS A 68 -10.95 1.86 -10.84
N GLU A 69 -11.66 2.71 -11.58
CA GLU A 69 -12.30 2.36 -12.86
C GLU A 69 -11.29 1.97 -13.94
N LYS A 70 -10.04 2.41 -13.80
CA LYS A 70 -8.94 2.10 -14.72
C LYS A 70 -8.22 0.78 -14.42
N ARG A 71 -8.63 0.05 -13.37
CA ARG A 71 -7.99 -1.20 -12.93
C ARG A 71 -7.77 -2.19 -14.09
N THR A 72 -8.80 -2.47 -14.87
CA THR A 72 -8.74 -3.44 -15.98
C THR A 72 -7.81 -2.93 -17.10
N GLU A 73 -7.87 -1.64 -17.43
CA GLU A 73 -6.99 -1.02 -18.41
C GLU A 73 -5.52 -1.12 -17.98
N VAL A 74 -5.22 -0.77 -16.72
CA VAL A 74 -3.86 -0.85 -16.18
C VAL A 74 -3.35 -2.30 -16.12
N LEU A 75 -4.18 -3.26 -15.74
CA LEU A 75 -3.80 -4.70 -15.79
C LEU A 75 -3.40 -5.11 -17.20
N TYR A 76 -4.13 -4.65 -18.21
CA TYR A 76 -3.83 -4.93 -19.62
C TYR A 76 -2.51 -4.28 -20.05
N GLU A 77 -2.32 -3.00 -19.76
CA GLU A 77 -1.09 -2.26 -20.09
C GLU A 77 0.16 -2.89 -19.45
N LEU A 78 0.03 -3.36 -18.19
CA LEU A 78 1.10 -4.01 -17.45
C LEU A 78 1.30 -5.48 -17.81
N LYS A 79 0.46 -6.05 -18.70
CA LYS A 79 0.47 -7.48 -19.10
C LYS A 79 0.33 -8.41 -17.89
N LEU A 80 -0.62 -8.10 -17.01
CA LEU A 80 -0.89 -8.84 -15.77
C LEU A 80 -2.24 -9.56 -15.78
N GLN A 81 -2.93 -9.67 -16.92
CA GLN A 81 -4.24 -10.30 -17.03
C GLN A 81 -4.25 -11.74 -16.52
N ASP A 82 -3.21 -12.53 -16.88
CA ASP A 82 -3.07 -13.92 -16.43
C ASP A 82 -2.75 -14.04 -14.93
N ALA A 83 -2.37 -12.95 -14.29
CA ALA A 83 -2.06 -12.86 -12.88
C ALA A 83 -3.06 -11.97 -12.10
N GLU A 84 -4.21 -11.64 -12.68
CA GLU A 84 -5.20 -10.75 -12.08
C GLU A 84 -5.61 -11.20 -10.67
N ALA A 85 -5.89 -12.49 -10.48
CA ALA A 85 -6.29 -13.05 -9.19
C ALA A 85 -5.20 -12.92 -8.09
N ASN A 86 -3.96 -12.67 -8.49
CA ASN A 86 -2.81 -12.53 -7.59
C ASN A 86 -2.28 -11.08 -7.55
N THR A 87 -2.96 -10.15 -8.23
CA THR A 87 -2.55 -8.74 -8.31
C THR A 87 -3.54 -7.85 -7.58
N PHE A 88 -3.03 -7.07 -6.63
CA PHE A 88 -3.78 -6.13 -5.82
C PHE A 88 -3.22 -4.73 -6.00
N PHE A 89 -4.09 -3.73 -5.92
CA PHE A 89 -3.72 -2.35 -6.13
C PHE A 89 -3.90 -1.49 -4.88
N MET A 90 -2.94 -0.62 -4.64
CA MET A 90 -3.14 0.57 -3.83
C MET A 90 -3.77 1.62 -4.76
N ILE A 91 -5.10 1.79 -4.63
CA ILE A 91 -5.89 2.67 -5.53
C ILE A 91 -5.35 4.09 -5.45
N GLN A 92 -5.14 4.72 -6.60
CA GLN A 92 -4.27 5.87 -6.78
C GLN A 92 -2.83 5.52 -6.36
N GLU A 93 -2.48 5.75 -5.10
CA GLU A 93 -1.17 5.49 -4.50
C GLU A 93 -1.36 5.05 -3.03
N THR A 94 -0.34 4.49 -2.41
CA THR A 94 -0.33 4.12 -0.98
C THR A 94 -0.83 5.25 -0.07
N GLU A 95 -0.58 6.50 -0.45
CA GLU A 95 -0.96 7.68 0.34
C GLU A 95 -2.48 7.84 0.49
N ALA A 96 -3.30 7.30 -0.43
CA ALA A 96 -4.74 7.27 -0.27
C ALA A 96 -5.17 6.54 1.02
N TRP A 97 -4.41 5.53 1.44
CA TRP A 97 -4.65 4.82 2.71
C TRP A 97 -4.49 5.74 3.91
N PHE A 98 -3.50 6.65 3.87
CA PHE A 98 -3.30 7.61 4.95
C PHE A 98 -4.41 8.66 4.98
N LEU A 99 -4.88 9.09 3.80
CA LEU A 99 -5.98 10.06 3.68
C LEU A 99 -7.32 9.51 4.20
N SER A 100 -7.50 8.19 4.23
CA SER A 100 -8.71 7.57 4.79
C SER A 100 -8.78 7.66 6.33
N GLN A 101 -7.68 8.04 6.96
CA GLN A 101 -7.56 8.15 8.42
C GLN A 101 -7.04 9.55 8.83
N PRO A 102 -7.84 10.61 8.60
CA PRO A 102 -7.39 11.98 8.76
C PRO A 102 -6.92 12.33 10.18
N GLN A 103 -7.53 11.73 11.21
CA GLN A 103 -7.12 11.95 12.60
C GLN A 103 -5.70 11.42 12.86
N LEU A 104 -5.32 10.31 12.24
CA LEU A 104 -3.95 9.81 12.30
C LEU A 104 -2.95 10.82 11.72
N LEU A 105 -3.33 11.48 10.61
CA LEU A 105 -2.49 12.50 10.01
C LEU A 105 -2.35 13.75 10.90
N ASP A 106 -3.43 14.17 11.56
CA ASP A 106 -3.41 15.28 12.50
C ASP A 106 -2.44 15.00 13.66
N GLU A 107 -2.56 13.82 14.28
CA GLU A 107 -1.66 13.40 15.36
C GLU A 107 -0.21 13.28 14.88
N PHE A 108 -0.01 12.69 13.71
CA PHE A 108 1.33 12.44 13.19
C PHE A 108 2.07 13.70 12.83
N PHE A 109 1.41 14.67 12.19
CA PHE A 109 2.03 15.91 11.74
C PHE A 109 1.94 17.05 12.77
N GLY A 110 1.13 16.91 13.82
CA GLY A 110 0.91 17.96 14.84
C GLY A 110 0.18 19.17 14.30
N GLU A 111 -0.65 18.99 13.28
CA GLU A 111 -1.43 20.03 12.60
C GLU A 111 -2.74 19.41 12.10
N ALA A 112 -3.82 20.20 12.03
CA ALA A 112 -5.13 19.77 11.52
C ALA A 112 -5.11 19.55 9.99
N ILE A 113 -4.41 18.50 9.54
CA ILE A 113 -4.36 18.09 8.15
C ILE A 113 -5.74 17.67 7.65
N SER A 114 -6.55 17.07 8.53
CA SER A 114 -7.93 16.64 8.25
C SER A 114 -8.79 17.74 7.64
N THR A 115 -8.59 18.99 8.06
CA THR A 115 -9.35 20.14 7.53
C THR A 115 -9.00 20.50 6.09
N LYS A 116 -7.88 20.00 5.57
CA LYS A 116 -7.38 20.23 4.21
C LYS A 116 -7.79 19.12 3.24
N ILE A 117 -8.20 17.96 3.77
CA ILE A 117 -8.63 16.81 2.98
C ILE A 117 -10.04 17.07 2.47
N PRO A 118 -10.30 16.96 1.15
CA PRO A 118 -11.65 17.12 0.61
C PRO A 118 -12.61 16.07 1.18
N ASP A 119 -13.88 16.46 1.37
CA ASP A 119 -14.95 15.55 1.77
C ASP A 119 -15.37 14.68 0.57
N ARG A 120 -14.57 13.67 0.28
CA ARG A 120 -14.81 12.65 -0.75
C ARG A 120 -14.00 11.39 -0.46
N ASP A 121 -14.34 10.29 -1.17
CA ASP A 121 -13.58 9.04 -1.06
C ASP A 121 -12.08 9.28 -1.33
N PRO A 122 -11.18 8.90 -0.43
CA PRO A 122 -9.73 9.00 -0.64
C PRO A 122 -9.25 8.34 -1.94
N GLN A 123 -9.95 7.33 -2.44
CA GLN A 123 -9.65 6.67 -3.70
C GLN A 123 -9.89 7.56 -4.93
N ASP A 124 -10.68 8.63 -4.77
CA ASP A 124 -10.97 9.61 -5.83
C ASP A 124 -10.05 10.84 -5.77
N ILE A 125 -9.12 10.89 -4.80
CA ILE A 125 -8.12 11.96 -4.69
C ILE A 125 -6.96 11.66 -5.63
N SER A 126 -6.89 12.38 -6.73
CA SER A 126 -5.79 12.25 -7.69
C SER A 126 -4.46 12.68 -7.05
N LYS A 127 -3.40 11.89 -7.28
CA LYS A 127 -2.03 12.16 -6.82
C LYS A 127 -1.94 12.44 -5.30
N PRO A 128 -2.45 11.53 -4.44
CA PRO A 128 -2.55 11.76 -3.01
C PRO A 128 -1.19 12.05 -2.36
N ASN A 129 -0.08 11.53 -2.89
CA ASN A 129 1.27 11.87 -2.46
C ASN A 129 1.55 13.38 -2.60
N LYS A 130 1.23 13.97 -3.76
CA LYS A 130 1.45 15.40 -4.00
C LYS A 130 0.57 16.27 -3.11
N GLU A 131 -0.69 15.87 -2.93
CA GLU A 131 -1.60 16.60 -2.05
C GLU A 131 -1.15 16.53 -0.59
N LEU A 132 -0.74 15.36 -0.11
CA LEU A 132 -0.22 15.19 1.25
C LEU A 132 1.05 16.03 1.47
N GLN A 133 1.97 16.07 0.50
CA GLN A 133 3.15 16.94 0.54
C GLN A 133 2.79 18.42 0.64
N LYS A 134 1.78 18.85 -0.10
CA LYS A 134 1.29 20.25 -0.09
C LYS A 134 0.68 20.59 1.25
N TRP A 135 -0.21 19.75 1.79
CA TRP A 135 -0.93 19.99 3.03
C TRP A 135 -0.02 19.98 4.27
N THR A 136 1.05 19.19 4.25
CA THR A 136 1.98 19.04 5.39
C THR A 136 3.18 19.98 5.33
N ARG A 137 3.29 20.82 4.29
CA ARG A 137 4.50 21.63 4.03
C ARG A 137 4.97 22.48 5.22
N GLN A 138 4.02 22.99 6.00
CA GLN A 138 4.28 23.88 7.14
C GLN A 138 4.02 23.20 8.50
N SER A 139 3.75 21.88 8.50
CA SER A 139 3.49 21.18 9.74
C SER A 139 4.73 21.14 10.66
N PRO A 140 4.56 20.99 11.97
CA PRO A 140 5.68 20.85 12.92
C PRO A 140 6.63 19.72 12.55
N LYS A 141 6.13 18.62 11.97
CA LYS A 141 6.93 17.48 11.52
C LYS A 141 7.54 17.69 10.12
N GLY A 142 7.19 18.79 9.45
CA GLY A 142 7.65 19.15 8.13
C GLY A 142 6.87 18.46 7.01
N LYS A 143 7.26 18.76 5.77
CA LYS A 143 6.66 18.21 4.55
C LYS A 143 6.72 16.67 4.54
N TYR A 144 5.66 16.03 4.08
CA TYR A 144 5.61 14.57 3.88
C TYR A 144 6.75 14.09 2.95
N TYR A 145 7.46 13.05 3.40
CA TYR A 145 8.44 12.30 2.62
C TYR A 145 8.03 10.84 2.53
N LYS A 146 7.82 10.33 1.31
CA LYS A 146 7.24 9.01 1.05
C LYS A 146 7.95 7.91 1.87
N VAL A 147 9.25 7.76 1.75
CA VAL A 147 9.96 6.66 2.42
C VAL A 147 9.95 6.83 3.94
N ARG A 148 10.38 7.98 4.43
CA ARG A 148 10.56 8.22 5.87
C ARG A 148 9.24 8.17 6.66
N HIS A 149 8.22 8.92 6.19
CA HIS A 149 6.97 9.06 6.93
C HIS A 149 6.02 7.89 6.68
N ALA A 150 6.04 7.30 5.47
CA ALA A 150 5.16 6.19 5.14
C ALA A 150 5.39 4.97 6.04
N VAL A 151 6.63 4.67 6.42
CA VAL A 151 6.93 3.56 7.34
C VAL A 151 6.21 3.74 8.67
N GLU A 152 6.29 4.95 9.25
CA GLU A 152 5.66 5.24 10.53
C GLU A 152 4.12 5.28 10.42
N LEU A 153 3.60 5.87 9.33
CA LEU A 153 2.17 5.92 9.07
C LEU A 153 1.57 4.53 8.86
N LEU A 154 2.21 3.68 8.04
CA LEU A 154 1.77 2.29 7.84
C LEU A 154 1.66 1.52 9.16
N LYS A 155 2.63 1.70 10.07
CA LYS A 155 2.61 1.08 11.40
C LYS A 155 1.44 1.55 12.27
N LYS A 156 0.97 2.78 12.07
CA LYS A 156 -0.07 3.41 12.88
C LYS A 156 -1.48 3.25 12.30
N LEU A 157 -1.63 2.93 11.00
CA LEU A 157 -2.93 2.72 10.38
C LEU A 157 -3.79 1.73 11.17
N ASP A 158 -5.07 2.06 11.34
CA ASP A 158 -6.10 1.10 11.71
C ASP A 158 -6.34 0.16 10.52
N ALA A 159 -5.95 -1.10 10.70
CA ALA A 159 -6.00 -2.08 9.63
C ALA A 159 -7.43 -2.56 9.32
N GLU A 160 -8.33 -2.59 10.33
CA GLU A 160 -9.73 -2.97 10.09
C GLU A 160 -10.47 -1.85 9.35
N LYS A 161 -10.25 -0.58 9.73
CA LYS A 161 -10.79 0.54 8.98
C LYS A 161 -10.27 0.53 7.53
N LEU A 162 -8.98 0.27 7.33
CA LEU A 162 -8.38 0.20 5.99
C LEU A 162 -9.02 -0.90 5.13
N ARG A 163 -9.30 -2.07 5.70
CA ARG A 163 -9.99 -3.16 5.01
C ARG A 163 -11.40 -2.79 4.59
N ASN A 164 -12.11 -2.03 5.43
CA ASN A 164 -13.46 -1.58 5.14
C ASN A 164 -13.49 -0.52 4.03
N ASP A 165 -12.52 0.38 4.03
CA ASP A 165 -12.46 1.49 3.09
C ASP A 165 -11.89 1.07 1.71
N PHE A 166 -11.02 0.05 1.68
CA PHE A 166 -10.32 -0.39 0.46
C PHE A 166 -10.57 -1.88 0.15
N PRO A 167 -11.47 -2.19 -0.78
CA PRO A 167 -11.79 -3.58 -1.16
C PRO A 167 -10.57 -4.40 -1.58
N ASP A 168 -9.61 -3.82 -2.30
CA ASP A 168 -8.38 -4.51 -2.70
C ASP A 168 -7.53 -4.92 -1.49
N VAL A 169 -7.49 -4.10 -0.43
CA VAL A 169 -6.79 -4.46 0.81
C VAL A 169 -7.48 -5.61 1.51
N ASN A 170 -8.80 -5.56 1.61
CA ASN A 170 -9.57 -6.66 2.20
C ASN A 170 -9.35 -7.96 1.43
N GLN A 171 -9.44 -7.92 0.10
CA GLN A 171 -9.22 -9.08 -0.74
C GLN A 171 -7.79 -9.63 -0.63
N LEU A 172 -6.77 -8.75 -0.57
CA LEU A 172 -5.38 -9.16 -0.32
C LEU A 172 -5.25 -9.93 0.99
N ILE A 173 -5.81 -9.40 2.08
CA ILE A 173 -5.73 -10.03 3.41
C ILE A 173 -6.43 -11.38 3.42
N LEU A 174 -7.64 -11.49 2.84
CA LEU A 174 -8.36 -12.75 2.71
C LEU A 174 -7.56 -13.78 1.91
N THR A 175 -6.99 -13.37 0.79
CA THR A 175 -6.19 -14.23 -0.09
C THR A 175 -4.91 -14.72 0.60
N LEU A 176 -4.19 -13.83 1.30
CA LEU A 176 -2.99 -14.20 2.06
C LEU A 176 -3.32 -15.15 3.21
N THR A 177 -4.42 -14.91 3.92
CA THR A 177 -4.89 -15.79 5.02
C THR A 177 -5.18 -17.18 4.48
N HIS A 178 -5.92 -17.29 3.38
CA HIS A 178 -6.25 -18.56 2.75
C HIS A 178 -5.02 -19.28 2.21
N ALA A 179 -4.10 -18.57 1.56
CA ALA A 179 -2.87 -19.14 1.03
C ALA A 179 -1.97 -19.72 2.13
N ASN A 180 -2.00 -19.12 3.32
CA ASN A 180 -1.24 -19.57 4.50
C ASN A 180 -1.89 -20.79 5.20
N ALA A 181 -3.22 -20.86 5.23
CA ALA A 181 -3.93 -21.98 5.86
C ALA A 181 -3.68 -23.34 5.15
N ASN A 182 -3.28 -23.30 3.87
CA ASN A 182 -3.00 -24.45 3.05
C ASN A 182 -1.50 -24.76 2.92
N LEU A 183 -0.68 -24.38 3.90
CA LEU A 183 0.74 -24.71 4.05
C LEU A 183 0.96 -25.72 5.17
#